data_cb342ca5e7e7486f05968c0cd7694c18
#
_entry.id   cb342ca5e7e7486f05968c0cd7694c18
#
_cell.length_a   1.000
_cell.length_b   1.000
_cell.length_c   1.000
_cell.angle_alpha   90.00
_cell.angle_beta   90.00
_cell.angle_gamma   90.00
#
_symmetry.space_group_name_H-M   'P 1'
#
loop_
_entity.id
_entity.type
_entity.pdbx_description
1 polymer ?
#
loop_
_entity_poly.entity_id
_entity_poly.type
_entity_poly.pdbx_seq_one_letter_code
_entity_poly.pdbx_strand_id
1 'polypeptide(L)'
;MKYCGKHVPDPQEFLLLPGEGVSAAVDGKAVLAGSKRLLESRGIPIPPDAAGPYPAQGGTVIYLAVEKEAAGFLVLSDTIRPEGKEMVSRINALGIVPVLLTGDHGNAAGAIAAQLGITEVCADCLPEDKLKRIGSFQDQGAEVCMVGDGINDAPALKKASVGIAMGSVGSDIAVDAADIVLVDDEIKELPHLIALSRRMMATIRRNLTLSMILNIAAAVLAVTGLLGPVIGALVHNAGSVLVVIHSALLLKWRKRTR
;
A
#
# COMPACT_ATOMS: atom_id res chain seq x y z
N MET A 1 15.77 -5.50 21.75
CA MET A 1 16.83 -6.28 22.43
C MET A 1 17.38 -7.48 21.63
N LYS A 2 16.99 -7.71 20.40
CA LYS A 2 17.41 -8.88 19.59
C LYS A 2 18.83 -8.80 19.01
N TYR A 3 19.46 -7.63 19.01
CA TYR A 3 20.70 -7.41 18.25
C TYR A 3 21.99 -7.20 19.08
N CYS A 4 21.90 -6.95 20.38
CA CYS A 4 23.10 -6.66 21.17
C CYS A 4 23.58 -7.81 22.06
N GLY A 5 22.83 -8.89 22.24
CA GLY A 5 23.26 -10.07 23.02
C GLY A 5 23.71 -9.80 24.48
N LYS A 6 23.65 -8.54 24.92
CA LYS A 6 24.03 -8.09 26.26
C LYS A 6 22.87 -7.35 26.90
N HIS A 7 22.79 -7.40 28.21
CA HIS A 7 21.87 -6.57 28.99
C HIS A 7 22.25 -5.10 28.76
N VAL A 8 21.31 -4.33 28.22
CA VAL A 8 21.45 -2.88 28.07
C VAL A 8 20.89 -2.25 29.35
N PRO A 9 21.67 -1.46 30.09
CA PRO A 9 21.19 -0.79 31.30
C PRO A 9 20.05 0.17 30.95
N ASP A 10 19.09 0.31 31.86
CA ASP A 10 17.99 1.27 31.70
C ASP A 10 18.53 2.69 31.82
N PRO A 11 18.13 3.61 30.93
CA PRO A 11 18.54 5.00 31.00
C PRO A 11 17.93 5.67 32.23
N GLN A 12 18.73 6.46 32.92
CA GLN A 12 18.31 7.34 34.01
C GLN A 12 18.14 8.77 33.48
N GLU A 13 17.34 9.59 34.16
CA GLU A 13 17.12 11.01 33.80
C GLU A 13 16.73 11.19 32.32
N PHE A 14 15.87 10.31 31.82
CA PHE A 14 15.44 10.38 30.42
C PHE A 14 14.59 11.61 30.15
N LEU A 15 15.03 12.45 29.22
CA LEU A 15 14.33 13.65 28.77
C LEU A 15 14.12 13.61 27.25
N LEU A 16 12.87 13.69 26.84
CA LEU A 16 12.50 13.86 25.43
C LEU A 16 12.57 15.36 25.08
N LEU A 17 13.29 15.68 24.01
CA LEU A 17 13.39 17.01 23.41
C LEU A 17 12.59 17.00 22.11
N PRO A 18 11.32 17.48 22.11
CA PRO A 18 10.42 17.37 20.97
C PRO A 18 11.00 17.96 19.69
N GLY A 19 11.02 17.17 18.61
CA GLY A 19 11.55 17.57 17.30
C GLY A 19 13.09 17.64 17.21
N GLU A 20 13.82 17.40 18.30
CA GLU A 20 15.29 17.50 18.33
C GLU A 20 15.96 16.17 18.65
N GLY A 21 15.49 15.44 19.68
CA GLY A 21 16.10 14.18 20.10
C GLY A 21 15.79 13.81 21.56
N VAL A 22 16.72 13.12 22.21
CA VAL A 22 16.62 12.66 23.60
C VAL A 22 17.92 12.88 24.35
N SER A 23 17.82 13.10 25.66
CA SER A 23 18.94 13.14 26.60
C SER A 23 18.70 12.14 27.72
N ALA A 24 19.74 11.45 28.18
CA ALA A 24 19.65 10.50 29.28
C ALA A 24 21.00 10.33 29.96
N ALA A 25 21.00 9.77 31.17
CA ALA A 25 22.21 9.25 31.80
C ALA A 25 22.23 7.71 31.67
N VAL A 26 23.34 7.14 31.20
CA VAL A 26 23.54 5.70 31.05
C VAL A 26 24.87 5.35 31.72
N ASP A 27 24.86 4.48 32.72
CA ASP A 27 26.03 4.13 33.54
C ASP A 27 26.77 5.37 34.10
N GLY A 28 26.01 6.37 34.54
CA GLY A 28 26.52 7.62 35.09
C GLY A 28 27.12 8.59 34.07
N LYS A 29 27.04 8.30 32.77
CA LYS A 29 27.47 9.18 31.68
C LYS A 29 26.30 9.85 31.01
N ALA A 30 26.44 11.14 30.75
CA ALA A 30 25.43 11.88 29.97
C ALA A 30 25.47 11.45 28.49
N VAL A 31 24.34 11.01 27.98
CA VAL A 31 24.16 10.59 26.59
C VAL A 31 23.12 11.50 25.90
N LEU A 32 23.48 11.99 24.73
CA LEU A 32 22.61 12.78 23.88
C LEU A 32 22.44 12.08 22.52
N ALA A 33 21.20 11.92 22.08
CA ALA A 33 20.89 11.33 20.78
C ALA A 33 19.86 12.19 20.04
N GLY A 34 20.17 12.62 18.81
CA GLY A 34 19.23 13.46 18.07
C GLY A 34 19.78 14.07 16.79
N SER A 35 19.14 15.16 16.36
CA SER A 35 19.52 15.87 15.15
C SER A 35 20.91 16.52 15.28
N LYS A 36 21.58 16.77 14.15
CA LYS A 36 22.85 17.52 14.11
C LYS A 36 22.72 18.85 14.84
N ARG A 37 21.59 19.56 14.61
CA ARG A 37 21.29 20.84 15.24
C ARG A 37 21.27 20.75 16.78
N LEU A 38 20.70 19.68 17.34
CA LEU A 38 20.67 19.47 18.78
C LEU A 38 22.08 19.37 19.37
N LEU A 39 22.97 18.57 18.76
CA LEU A 39 24.32 18.40 19.26
C LEU A 39 25.13 19.70 19.15
N GLU A 40 25.05 20.38 18.03
CA GLU A 40 25.70 21.67 17.81
C GLU A 40 25.23 22.75 18.79
N SER A 41 23.92 22.81 19.10
CA SER A 41 23.37 23.72 20.11
C SER A 41 23.89 23.48 21.54
N ARG A 42 24.34 22.25 21.80
CA ARG A 42 24.97 21.85 23.07
C ARG A 42 26.50 21.97 23.05
N GLY A 43 27.08 22.59 22.00
CA GLY A 43 28.51 22.81 21.86
C GLY A 43 29.30 21.59 21.46
N ILE A 44 28.65 20.56 20.89
CA ILE A 44 29.28 19.34 20.42
C ILE A 44 29.47 19.44 18.89
N PRO A 45 30.68 19.64 18.40
CA PRO A 45 30.92 19.81 16.97
C PRO A 45 30.72 18.49 16.22
N ILE A 46 29.98 18.52 15.13
CA ILE A 46 29.80 17.40 14.22
C ILE A 46 30.49 17.75 12.90
N PRO A 47 31.44 16.95 12.42
CA PRO A 47 32.06 17.16 11.12
C PRO A 47 31.01 17.26 10.00
N PRO A 48 31.21 18.13 8.99
CA PRO A 48 30.24 18.32 7.90
C PRO A 48 29.81 17.01 7.21
N ASP A 49 30.77 16.11 7.00
CA ASP A 49 30.57 14.85 6.29
C ASP A 49 30.50 13.63 7.21
N ALA A 50 30.23 13.82 8.52
CA ALA A 50 30.24 12.74 9.49
C ALA A 50 29.29 11.58 9.14
N ALA A 51 28.15 11.88 8.52
CA ALA A 51 27.17 10.89 8.11
C ALA A 51 27.31 10.44 6.64
N GLY A 52 28.35 10.89 5.92
CA GLY A 52 28.59 10.50 4.52
C GLY A 52 27.40 10.75 3.60
N PRO A 53 27.10 9.83 2.68
CA PRO A 53 26.04 10.00 1.68
C PRO A 53 24.62 9.70 2.20
N TYR A 54 24.49 9.20 3.42
CA TYR A 54 23.21 8.69 3.94
C TYR A 54 22.07 9.71 3.99
N PRO A 55 22.28 10.99 4.36
CA PRO A 55 21.22 11.99 4.32
C PRO A 55 20.70 12.24 2.90
N ALA A 56 21.60 12.23 1.91
CA ALA A 56 21.24 12.43 0.50
C ALA A 56 20.48 11.23 -0.09
N GLN A 57 20.61 10.05 0.53
CA GLN A 57 19.89 8.83 0.15
C GLN A 57 18.54 8.69 0.86
N GLY A 58 18.10 9.72 1.59
CA GLY A 58 16.81 9.70 2.31
C GLY A 58 16.89 9.06 3.71
N GLY A 59 18.07 8.73 4.22
CA GLY A 59 18.24 8.21 5.57
C GLY A 59 18.10 9.31 6.63
N THR A 60 17.33 9.02 7.70
CA THR A 60 17.29 9.86 8.90
C THR A 60 18.52 9.57 9.75
N VAL A 61 19.37 10.56 9.94
CA VAL A 61 20.59 10.43 10.74
C VAL A 61 20.35 10.93 12.16
N ILE A 62 20.57 10.05 13.13
CA ILE A 62 20.57 10.36 14.55
C ILE A 62 22.02 10.37 15.04
N TYR A 63 22.51 11.54 15.42
CA TYR A 63 23.85 11.68 15.99
C TYR A 63 23.82 11.34 17.47
N LEU A 64 24.90 10.73 17.94
CA LEU A 64 25.09 10.30 19.32
C LEU A 64 26.29 11.02 19.92
N ALA A 65 26.13 11.51 21.14
CA ALA A 65 27.22 12.05 21.92
C ALA A 65 27.21 11.44 23.33
N VAL A 66 28.40 11.27 23.91
CA VAL A 66 28.63 10.83 25.27
C VAL A 66 29.52 11.85 25.95
N GLU A 67 29.10 12.35 27.11
CA GLU A 67 29.83 13.35 27.94
C GLU A 67 30.01 14.72 27.27
N LYS A 68 29.90 15.00 26.11
CA LYS A 68 30.11 16.18 25.24
C LYS A 68 31.00 15.86 24.05
N GLU A 69 31.29 14.61 23.82
CA GLU A 69 32.05 14.18 22.64
C GLU A 69 31.14 13.42 21.68
N ALA A 70 31.29 13.70 20.39
CA ALA A 70 30.56 12.96 19.37
C ALA A 70 31.04 11.50 19.35
N ALA A 71 30.15 10.56 19.67
CA ALA A 71 30.47 9.13 19.75
C ALA A 71 30.20 8.40 18.42
N GLY A 72 29.32 8.96 17.58
CA GLY A 72 28.95 8.34 16.31
C GLY A 72 27.56 8.78 15.83
N PHE A 73 27.01 7.99 14.93
CA PHE A 73 25.66 8.22 14.41
C PHE A 73 24.95 6.90 14.09
N LEU A 74 23.63 6.94 14.09
CA LEU A 74 22.75 5.90 13.59
C LEU A 74 22.05 6.40 12.35
N VAL A 75 21.90 5.55 11.35
CA VAL A 75 21.08 5.86 10.17
C VAL A 75 19.85 5.00 10.22
N LEU A 76 18.69 5.65 10.22
CA LEU A 76 17.40 5.00 10.04
C LEU A 76 17.02 5.20 8.58
N SER A 77 16.80 4.12 7.88
CA SER A 77 16.27 4.15 6.51
C SER A 77 15.15 3.14 6.39
N ASP A 78 14.10 3.54 5.70
CA ASP A 78 13.04 2.63 5.36
C ASP A 78 13.56 1.60 4.35
N THR A 79 13.26 0.36 4.61
CA THR A 79 13.61 -0.72 3.70
C THR A 79 12.38 -1.11 2.88
N ILE A 80 12.56 -1.11 1.56
CA ILE A 80 11.52 -1.58 0.65
C ILE A 80 11.34 -3.09 0.88
N ARG A 81 10.10 -3.53 0.97
CA ARG A 81 9.78 -4.97 1.03
C ARG A 81 10.35 -5.66 -0.22
N PRO A 82 10.97 -6.85 -0.08
CA PRO A 82 11.61 -7.54 -1.22
C PRO A 82 10.69 -7.74 -2.42
N GLU A 83 9.40 -7.98 -2.16
CA GLU A 83 8.36 -8.19 -3.16
C GLU A 83 7.84 -6.90 -3.81
N GLY A 84 8.18 -5.71 -3.26
CA GLY A 84 7.61 -4.43 -3.68
C GLY A 84 7.87 -4.10 -5.15
N LYS A 85 9.11 -4.29 -5.60
CA LYS A 85 9.48 -4.01 -6.99
C LYS A 85 8.76 -4.93 -7.99
N GLU A 86 8.66 -6.22 -7.66
CA GLU A 86 7.95 -7.19 -8.49
C GLU A 86 6.45 -6.88 -8.54
N MET A 87 5.86 -6.53 -7.40
CA MET A 87 4.46 -6.14 -7.30
C MET A 87 4.16 -4.92 -8.19
N VAL A 88 4.96 -3.84 -8.11
CA VAL A 88 4.82 -2.65 -8.95
C VAL A 88 4.93 -2.99 -10.43
N SER A 89 5.91 -3.81 -10.81
CA SER A 89 6.09 -4.27 -12.19
C SER A 89 4.85 -5.02 -12.71
N ARG A 90 4.25 -5.88 -11.88
CA ARG A 90 3.03 -6.61 -12.22
C ARG A 90 1.82 -5.70 -12.36
N ILE A 91 1.69 -4.67 -11.53
CA ILE A 91 0.63 -3.66 -11.63
C ILE A 91 0.77 -2.89 -12.95
N ASN A 92 1.98 -2.45 -13.30
CA ASN A 92 2.27 -1.82 -14.59
C ASN A 92 1.88 -2.73 -15.77
N ALA A 93 2.20 -4.03 -15.71
CA ALA A 93 1.83 -5.01 -16.73
C ALA A 93 0.31 -5.21 -16.87
N LEU A 94 -0.48 -4.83 -15.87
CA LEU A 94 -1.95 -4.77 -15.95
C LEU A 94 -2.47 -3.47 -16.56
N GLY A 95 -1.58 -2.56 -16.98
CA GLY A 95 -1.94 -1.25 -17.54
C GLY A 95 -2.44 -0.27 -16.47
N ILE A 96 -1.98 -0.41 -15.23
CA ILE A 96 -2.30 0.48 -14.12
C ILE A 96 -1.06 1.30 -13.80
N VAL A 97 -1.22 2.59 -13.61
CA VAL A 97 -0.13 3.51 -13.24
C VAL A 97 -0.03 3.57 -11.72
N PRO A 98 1.07 3.07 -11.12
CA PRO A 98 1.31 3.22 -9.70
C PRO A 98 1.78 4.64 -9.40
N VAL A 99 1.24 5.24 -8.33
CA VAL A 99 1.58 6.58 -7.85
C VAL A 99 2.00 6.46 -6.38
N LEU A 100 3.13 7.05 -6.01
CA LEU A 100 3.57 7.12 -4.63
C LEU A 100 3.07 8.43 -4.00
N LEU A 101 2.20 8.32 -2.99
CA LEU A 101 1.74 9.44 -2.16
C LEU A 101 2.33 9.29 -0.76
N THR A 102 3.26 10.16 -0.37
CA THR A 102 3.92 10.08 0.93
C THR A 102 4.07 11.45 1.59
N GLY A 103 4.08 11.47 2.92
CA GLY A 103 4.45 12.65 3.70
C GLY A 103 5.96 12.85 3.83
N ASP A 104 6.78 11.91 3.34
CA ASP A 104 8.23 12.02 3.39
C ASP A 104 8.75 13.08 2.42
N HIS A 105 9.97 13.59 2.73
CA HIS A 105 10.62 14.59 1.89
C HIS A 105 10.95 14.06 0.49
N GLY A 106 10.91 14.96 -0.50
CA GLY A 106 11.08 14.64 -1.91
C GLY A 106 12.29 13.77 -2.25
N ASN A 107 13.42 13.95 -1.57
CA ASN A 107 14.62 13.14 -1.80
C ASN A 107 14.42 11.67 -1.38
N ALA A 108 13.80 11.44 -0.22
CA ALA A 108 13.52 10.08 0.28
C ALA A 108 12.48 9.40 -0.62
N ALA A 109 11.38 10.09 -0.90
CA ALA A 109 10.32 9.61 -1.77
C ALA A 109 10.83 9.27 -3.17
N GLY A 110 11.67 10.14 -3.76
CA GLY A 110 12.29 9.91 -5.07
C GLY A 110 13.21 8.69 -5.11
N ALA A 111 14.01 8.49 -4.05
CA ALA A 111 14.89 7.32 -3.94
C ALA A 111 14.09 6.00 -3.87
N ILE A 112 13.01 5.97 -3.09
CA ILE A 112 12.11 4.81 -2.97
C ILE A 112 11.40 4.56 -4.30
N ALA A 113 10.85 5.60 -4.93
CA ALA A 113 10.16 5.48 -6.20
C ALA A 113 11.06 4.94 -7.31
N ALA A 114 12.30 5.43 -7.40
CA ALA A 114 13.28 4.95 -8.38
C ALA A 114 13.60 3.45 -8.18
N GLN A 115 13.75 2.99 -6.94
CA GLN A 115 14.00 1.57 -6.64
C GLN A 115 12.80 0.69 -7.00
N LEU A 116 11.57 1.19 -6.80
CA LEU A 116 10.32 0.49 -7.13
C LEU A 116 9.96 0.58 -8.62
N GLY A 117 10.53 1.52 -9.37
CA GLY A 117 10.16 1.79 -10.76
C GLY A 117 8.84 2.57 -10.87
N ILE A 118 8.52 3.41 -9.88
CA ILE A 118 7.38 4.32 -9.89
C ILE A 118 7.84 5.66 -10.45
N THR A 119 7.11 6.19 -11.44
CA THR A 119 7.44 7.45 -12.11
C THR A 119 6.67 8.65 -11.55
N GLU A 120 5.47 8.42 -11.01
CA GLU A 120 4.65 9.46 -10.42
C GLU A 120 4.80 9.48 -8.90
N VAL A 121 5.32 10.59 -8.37
CA VAL A 121 5.58 10.78 -6.94
C VAL A 121 4.97 12.08 -6.47
N CYS A 122 4.25 12.03 -5.37
CA CYS A 122 3.81 13.17 -4.60
C CYS A 122 4.42 13.05 -3.20
N ALA A 123 5.47 13.79 -2.95
CA ALA A 123 6.17 13.87 -1.68
C ALA A 123 5.65 15.04 -0.83
N ASP A 124 6.04 15.09 0.45
CA ASP A 124 5.65 16.14 1.40
C ASP A 124 4.12 16.34 1.48
N CYS A 125 3.33 15.27 1.19
CA CYS A 125 1.88 15.33 1.13
C CYS A 125 1.27 15.34 2.54
N LEU A 126 0.53 16.38 2.84
CA LEU A 126 -0.42 16.37 3.96
C LEU A 126 -1.63 15.48 3.63
N PRO A 127 -2.40 15.04 4.64
CA PRO A 127 -3.61 14.23 4.38
C PRO A 127 -4.58 14.87 3.38
N GLU A 128 -4.73 16.21 3.44
CA GLU A 128 -5.57 16.98 2.51
C GLU A 128 -5.04 16.95 1.07
N ASP A 129 -3.72 16.92 0.88
CA ASP A 129 -3.13 16.90 -0.45
C ASP A 129 -3.31 15.53 -1.11
N LYS A 130 -3.31 14.45 -0.32
CA LYS A 130 -3.69 13.10 -0.80
C LYS A 130 -5.13 13.12 -1.34
N LEU A 131 -6.07 13.74 -0.61
CA LEU A 131 -7.47 13.87 -1.06
C LEU A 131 -7.60 14.66 -2.36
N LYS A 132 -6.89 15.81 -2.46
CA LYS A 132 -6.88 16.63 -3.68
C LYS A 132 -6.32 15.87 -4.87
N ARG A 133 -5.23 15.11 -4.66
CA ARG A 133 -4.60 14.33 -5.72
C ARG A 133 -5.52 13.22 -6.24
N ILE A 134 -6.17 12.48 -5.33
CA ILE A 134 -7.18 11.47 -5.69
C ILE A 134 -8.31 12.12 -6.49
N GLY A 135 -8.86 13.26 -6.01
CA GLY A 135 -9.90 14.01 -6.71
C GLY A 135 -9.47 14.44 -8.11
N SER A 136 -8.24 14.94 -8.28
CA SER A 136 -7.74 15.38 -9.58
C SER A 136 -7.65 14.23 -10.61
N PHE A 137 -7.33 13.00 -10.19
CA PHE A 137 -7.38 11.85 -11.07
C PHE A 137 -8.82 11.46 -11.44
N GLN A 138 -9.72 11.49 -10.45
CA GLN A 138 -11.15 11.19 -10.68
C GLN A 138 -11.81 12.21 -11.61
N ASP A 139 -11.48 13.49 -11.47
CA ASP A 139 -11.97 14.57 -12.37
C ASP A 139 -11.48 14.39 -13.81
N GLN A 140 -10.35 13.72 -14.02
CA GLN A 140 -9.84 13.32 -15.33
C GLN A 140 -10.46 12.00 -15.85
N GLY A 141 -11.43 11.42 -15.12
CA GLY A 141 -12.09 10.17 -15.49
C GLY A 141 -11.32 8.90 -15.13
N ALA A 142 -10.28 9.00 -14.30
CA ALA A 142 -9.53 7.83 -13.86
C ALA A 142 -10.18 7.20 -12.61
N GLU A 143 -10.28 5.87 -12.59
CA GLU A 143 -10.62 5.12 -11.39
C GLU A 143 -9.38 4.97 -10.51
N VAL A 144 -9.51 5.37 -9.25
CA VAL A 144 -8.39 5.39 -8.29
C VAL A 144 -8.56 4.28 -7.26
N CYS A 145 -7.51 3.46 -7.13
CA CYS A 145 -7.36 2.52 -6.02
C CYS A 145 -6.33 3.06 -5.04
N MET A 146 -6.74 3.37 -3.81
CA MET A 146 -5.85 3.81 -2.74
C MET A 146 -5.48 2.62 -1.85
N VAL A 147 -4.18 2.47 -1.57
CA VAL A 147 -3.67 1.49 -0.61
C VAL A 147 -3.01 2.25 0.53
N GLY A 148 -3.39 1.97 1.77
CA GLY A 148 -2.87 2.65 2.95
C GLY A 148 -2.93 1.78 4.20
N ASP A 149 -2.19 2.17 5.23
CA ASP A 149 -2.05 1.40 6.47
C ASP A 149 -2.37 2.19 7.74
N GLY A 150 -2.46 3.51 7.65
CA GLY A 150 -2.55 4.39 8.79
C GLY A 150 -3.88 5.13 8.96
N ILE A 151 -4.07 5.68 10.16
CA ILE A 151 -5.22 6.54 10.52
C ILE A 151 -5.28 7.76 9.57
N ASN A 152 -4.12 8.29 9.20
CA ASN A 152 -4.01 9.46 8.32
C ASN A 152 -4.45 9.17 6.88
N ASP A 153 -4.52 7.90 6.48
CA ASP A 153 -4.94 7.47 5.15
C ASP A 153 -6.44 7.17 5.07
N ALA A 154 -7.14 7.05 6.19
CA ALA A 154 -8.57 6.73 6.22
C ALA A 154 -9.44 7.66 5.35
N PRO A 155 -9.26 8.99 5.37
CA PRO A 155 -10.00 9.88 4.47
C PRO A 155 -9.68 9.64 3.00
N ALA A 156 -8.41 9.31 2.66
CA ALA A 156 -7.98 9.01 1.30
C ALA A 156 -8.51 7.66 0.80
N LEU A 157 -8.52 6.64 1.67
CA LEU A 157 -9.15 5.34 1.40
C LEU A 157 -10.63 5.51 1.06
N LYS A 158 -11.35 6.29 1.87
CA LYS A 158 -12.79 6.56 1.66
C LYS A 158 -13.09 7.39 0.42
N LYS A 159 -12.16 8.27 0.01
CA LYS A 159 -12.31 9.14 -1.17
C LYS A 159 -12.07 8.40 -2.48
N ALA A 160 -11.20 7.40 -2.48
CA ALA A 160 -10.84 6.63 -3.67
C ALA A 160 -12.05 5.85 -4.24
N SER A 161 -11.97 5.43 -5.50
CA SER A 161 -12.98 4.53 -6.10
C SER A 161 -12.95 3.15 -5.45
N VAL A 162 -11.76 2.73 -4.96
CA VAL A 162 -11.56 1.55 -4.13
C VAL A 162 -10.48 1.84 -3.10
N GLY A 163 -10.80 1.69 -1.82
CA GLY A 163 -9.86 1.77 -0.71
C GLY A 163 -9.42 0.38 -0.25
N ILE A 164 -8.10 0.17 -0.11
CA ILE A 164 -7.51 -1.08 0.38
C ILE A 164 -6.66 -0.79 1.62
N ALA A 165 -7.03 -1.35 2.75
CA ALA A 165 -6.28 -1.23 3.99
C ALA A 165 -5.35 -2.43 4.22
N MET A 166 -4.21 -2.17 4.88
CA MET A 166 -3.31 -3.19 5.41
C MET A 166 -3.84 -3.66 6.77
N GLY A 167 -4.11 -4.96 6.91
CA GLY A 167 -4.91 -5.47 8.04
C GLY A 167 -4.12 -5.75 9.31
N SER A 168 -2.84 -6.15 9.25
CA SER A 168 -2.04 -6.49 10.42
C SER A 168 -1.33 -5.29 11.06
N VAL A 169 -1.05 -4.26 10.27
CA VAL A 169 -0.40 -3.01 10.69
C VAL A 169 -1.41 -1.85 10.70
N GLY A 170 -2.51 -1.99 9.96
CA GLY A 170 -3.55 -0.97 9.82
C GLY A 170 -4.28 -0.70 11.14
N SER A 171 -4.64 0.55 11.36
CA SER A 171 -5.51 0.91 12.45
C SER A 171 -6.96 0.45 12.17
N ASP A 172 -7.73 0.19 13.21
CA ASP A 172 -9.17 -0.12 13.09
C ASP A 172 -9.91 0.94 12.24
N ILE A 173 -9.48 2.21 12.34
CA ILE A 173 -10.04 3.32 11.56
C ILE A 173 -9.75 3.18 10.06
N ALA A 174 -8.55 2.73 9.68
CA ALA A 174 -8.21 2.48 8.27
C ALA A 174 -8.99 1.29 7.70
N VAL A 175 -9.15 0.24 8.52
CA VAL A 175 -9.97 -0.94 8.18
C VAL A 175 -11.43 -0.55 7.96
N ASP A 176 -12.01 0.28 8.82
CA ASP A 176 -13.40 0.75 8.71
C ASP A 176 -13.62 1.69 7.50
N ALA A 177 -12.57 2.36 7.04
CA ALA A 177 -12.65 3.26 5.89
C ALA A 177 -12.43 2.57 4.54
N ALA A 178 -11.91 1.33 4.53
CA ALA A 178 -11.55 0.61 3.32
C ALA A 178 -12.68 -0.28 2.81
N ASP A 179 -12.67 -0.54 1.49
CA ASP A 179 -13.56 -1.52 0.85
C ASP A 179 -12.97 -2.93 0.92
N ILE A 180 -11.65 -3.04 1.01
CA ILE A 180 -10.90 -4.30 1.04
C ILE A 180 -9.82 -4.22 2.12
N VAL A 181 -9.61 -5.32 2.84
CA VAL A 181 -8.54 -5.45 3.84
C VAL A 181 -7.61 -6.60 3.47
N LEU A 182 -6.31 -6.33 3.44
CA LEU A 182 -5.27 -7.34 3.25
C LEU A 182 -4.84 -7.87 4.62
N VAL A 183 -5.37 -9.02 5.02
CA VAL A 183 -5.29 -9.55 6.40
C VAL A 183 -3.84 -9.76 6.86
N ASP A 184 -2.96 -10.27 6.00
CA ASP A 184 -1.57 -10.57 6.33
C ASP A 184 -0.57 -9.54 5.76
N ASP A 185 -1.03 -8.35 5.38
CA ASP A 185 -0.24 -7.30 4.70
C ASP A 185 0.50 -7.79 3.44
N GLU A 186 -0.01 -8.82 2.81
CA GLU A 186 0.59 -9.41 1.62
C GLU A 186 0.29 -8.58 0.36
N ILE A 187 0.93 -7.43 0.23
CA ILE A 187 0.79 -6.56 -0.96
C ILE A 187 1.12 -7.28 -2.29
N LYS A 188 1.88 -8.37 -2.24
CA LYS A 188 2.16 -9.22 -3.40
C LYS A 188 0.90 -9.82 -4.04
N GLU A 189 -0.21 -9.94 -3.27
CA GLU A 189 -1.48 -10.45 -3.77
C GLU A 189 -2.32 -9.39 -4.50
N LEU A 190 -1.96 -8.11 -4.38
CA LEU A 190 -2.70 -7.01 -5.03
C LEU A 190 -2.83 -7.17 -6.57
N PRO A 191 -1.77 -7.50 -7.33
CA PRO A 191 -1.91 -7.75 -8.77
C PRO A 191 -2.83 -8.95 -9.08
N HIS A 192 -2.85 -9.98 -8.21
CA HIS A 192 -3.74 -11.12 -8.35
C HIS A 192 -5.20 -10.71 -8.11
N LEU A 193 -5.46 -9.97 -7.05
CA LEU A 193 -6.78 -9.43 -6.72
C LEU A 193 -7.38 -8.63 -7.89
N ILE A 194 -6.59 -7.71 -8.46
CA ILE A 194 -7.02 -6.88 -9.60
C ILE A 194 -7.30 -7.76 -10.83
N ALA A 195 -6.42 -8.71 -11.14
CA ALA A 195 -6.59 -9.61 -12.28
C ALA A 195 -7.83 -10.51 -12.12
N LEU A 196 -8.08 -11.01 -10.89
CA LEU A 196 -9.26 -11.80 -10.55
C LEU A 196 -10.55 -10.98 -10.70
N SER A 197 -10.56 -9.74 -10.20
CA SER A 197 -11.71 -8.83 -10.33
C SER A 197 -12.05 -8.57 -11.79
N ARG A 198 -11.06 -8.25 -12.64
CA ARG A 198 -11.25 -8.07 -14.08
C ARG A 198 -11.83 -9.32 -14.75
N ARG A 199 -11.31 -10.50 -14.39
CA ARG A 199 -11.81 -11.77 -14.93
C ARG A 199 -13.23 -12.06 -14.46
N MET A 200 -13.52 -11.79 -13.20
CA MET A 200 -14.88 -11.92 -12.65
C MET A 200 -15.89 -11.05 -13.43
N MET A 201 -15.57 -9.78 -13.66
CA MET A 201 -16.41 -8.88 -14.44
C MET A 201 -16.60 -9.35 -15.90
N ALA A 202 -15.55 -9.85 -16.53
CA ALA A 202 -15.65 -10.42 -17.87
C ALA A 202 -16.57 -11.67 -17.89
N THR A 203 -16.48 -12.52 -16.86
CA THR A 203 -17.34 -13.69 -16.70
C THR A 203 -18.79 -13.29 -16.47
N ILE A 204 -19.06 -12.31 -15.61
CA ILE A 204 -20.42 -11.78 -15.36
C ILE A 204 -21.02 -11.25 -16.67
N ARG A 205 -20.30 -10.40 -17.40
CA ARG A 205 -20.77 -9.85 -18.68
C ARG A 205 -21.10 -10.96 -19.69
N ARG A 206 -20.22 -11.95 -19.83
CA ARG A 206 -20.42 -13.08 -20.74
C ARG A 206 -21.63 -13.92 -20.35
N ASN A 207 -21.80 -14.23 -19.06
CA ASN A 207 -22.93 -14.99 -18.56
C ASN A 207 -24.25 -14.25 -18.77
N LEU A 208 -24.26 -12.94 -18.48
CA LEU A 208 -25.44 -12.09 -18.70
C LEU A 208 -25.83 -12.05 -20.18
N THR A 209 -24.87 -11.78 -21.06
CA THR A 209 -25.11 -11.75 -22.50
C THR A 209 -25.63 -13.09 -23.02
N LEU A 210 -25.00 -14.21 -22.61
CA LEU A 210 -25.44 -15.55 -23.03
C LEU A 210 -26.87 -15.85 -22.54
N SER A 211 -27.19 -15.54 -21.28
CA SER A 211 -28.54 -15.71 -20.71
C SER A 211 -29.57 -14.86 -21.43
N MET A 212 -29.26 -13.62 -21.79
CA MET A 212 -30.15 -12.75 -22.52
C MET A 212 -30.43 -13.29 -23.93
N ILE A 213 -29.40 -13.72 -24.66
CA ILE A 213 -29.55 -14.32 -25.99
C ILE A 213 -30.41 -15.58 -25.93
N LEU A 214 -30.14 -16.47 -24.96
CA LEU A 214 -30.91 -17.70 -24.78
C LEU A 214 -32.38 -17.41 -24.49
N ASN A 215 -32.67 -16.47 -23.59
CA ASN A 215 -34.04 -16.11 -23.21
C ASN A 215 -34.80 -15.45 -24.38
N ILE A 216 -34.15 -14.56 -25.11
CA ILE A 216 -34.76 -13.92 -26.29
C ILE A 216 -35.06 -14.98 -27.37
N ALA A 217 -34.11 -15.87 -27.66
CA ALA A 217 -34.31 -16.94 -28.64
C ALA A 217 -35.45 -17.88 -28.22
N ALA A 218 -35.49 -18.28 -26.94
CA ALA A 218 -36.56 -19.11 -26.40
C ALA A 218 -37.94 -18.43 -26.51
N ALA A 219 -38.01 -17.12 -26.21
CA ALA A 219 -39.26 -16.34 -26.35
C ALA A 219 -39.74 -16.28 -27.81
N VAL A 220 -38.84 -16.00 -28.76
CA VAL A 220 -39.18 -15.99 -30.19
C VAL A 220 -39.68 -17.36 -30.65
N LEU A 221 -39.00 -18.44 -30.28
CA LEU A 221 -39.42 -19.81 -30.64
C LEU A 221 -40.73 -20.21 -29.97
N ALA A 222 -41.04 -19.71 -28.79
CA ALA A 222 -42.31 -19.93 -28.12
C ALA A 222 -43.46 -19.21 -28.81
N VAL A 223 -43.25 -17.93 -29.23
CA VAL A 223 -44.25 -17.13 -29.95
C VAL A 223 -44.57 -17.73 -31.33
N THR A 224 -43.52 -18.28 -32.00
CA THR A 224 -43.72 -18.97 -33.30
C THR A 224 -44.33 -20.36 -33.18
N GLY A 225 -44.58 -20.85 -31.96
CA GLY A 225 -45.13 -22.18 -31.71
C GLY A 225 -44.13 -23.35 -31.88
N LEU A 226 -42.87 -23.03 -32.18
CA LEU A 226 -41.79 -24.04 -32.35
C LEU A 226 -41.29 -24.60 -31.00
N LEU A 227 -41.48 -23.88 -29.90
CA LEU A 227 -41.03 -24.28 -28.57
C LEU A 227 -42.20 -24.47 -27.63
N GLY A 228 -42.45 -25.71 -27.22
CA GLY A 228 -43.49 -26.01 -26.22
C GLY A 228 -43.03 -25.61 -24.79
N PRO A 229 -43.99 -25.39 -23.87
CA PRO A 229 -43.68 -24.91 -22.49
C PRO A 229 -42.70 -25.79 -21.72
N VAL A 230 -42.80 -27.11 -21.86
CA VAL A 230 -41.94 -28.09 -21.16
C VAL A 230 -40.49 -27.99 -21.67
N ILE A 231 -40.29 -27.93 -22.99
CA ILE A 231 -38.97 -27.81 -23.59
C ILE A 231 -38.38 -26.43 -23.26
N GLY A 232 -39.18 -25.36 -23.26
CA GLY A 232 -38.75 -24.02 -22.86
C GLY A 232 -38.21 -23.98 -21.41
N ALA A 233 -38.92 -24.62 -20.49
CA ALA A 233 -38.48 -24.75 -19.08
C ALA A 233 -37.17 -25.53 -18.96
N LEU A 234 -37.00 -26.62 -19.71
CA LEU A 234 -35.78 -27.42 -19.73
C LEU A 234 -34.58 -26.61 -20.26
N VAL A 235 -34.77 -25.87 -21.36
CA VAL A 235 -33.74 -25.00 -21.93
C VAL A 235 -33.30 -23.92 -20.94
N HIS A 236 -34.26 -23.26 -20.28
CA HIS A 236 -33.98 -22.23 -19.27
C HIS A 236 -33.19 -22.81 -18.08
N ASN A 237 -33.60 -23.96 -17.54
CA ASN A 237 -32.90 -24.61 -16.44
C ASN A 237 -31.48 -25.05 -16.85
N ALA A 238 -31.31 -25.63 -18.04
CA ALA A 238 -29.99 -26.01 -18.56
C ALA A 238 -29.07 -24.78 -18.70
N GLY A 239 -29.61 -23.66 -19.20
CA GLY A 239 -28.90 -22.38 -19.28
C GLY A 239 -28.42 -21.88 -17.90
N SER A 240 -29.30 -21.95 -16.90
CA SER A 240 -28.97 -21.57 -15.52
C SER A 240 -27.86 -22.43 -14.93
N VAL A 241 -27.91 -23.74 -15.14
CA VAL A 241 -26.85 -24.67 -14.69
C VAL A 241 -25.51 -24.36 -15.36
N LEU A 242 -25.50 -24.08 -16.65
CA LEU A 242 -24.29 -23.69 -17.40
C LEU A 242 -23.68 -22.40 -16.83
N VAL A 243 -24.47 -21.38 -16.52
CA VAL A 243 -24.01 -20.13 -15.89
C VAL A 243 -23.38 -20.39 -14.53
N VAL A 244 -24.00 -21.25 -13.70
CA VAL A 244 -23.46 -21.61 -12.38
C VAL A 244 -22.12 -22.34 -12.51
N ILE A 245 -22.04 -23.36 -13.39
CA ILE A 245 -20.80 -24.10 -13.63
C ILE A 245 -19.71 -23.15 -14.13
N HIS A 246 -20.01 -22.30 -15.10
CA HIS A 246 -19.06 -21.34 -15.65
C HIS A 246 -18.56 -20.35 -14.59
N SER A 247 -19.43 -19.89 -13.70
CA SER A 247 -19.05 -19.02 -12.58
C SER A 247 -18.19 -19.76 -11.54
N ALA A 248 -18.52 -21.04 -11.25
CA ALA A 248 -17.77 -21.85 -10.32
C ALA A 248 -16.32 -22.16 -10.77
N LEU A 249 -16.05 -22.12 -12.07
CA LEU A 249 -14.67 -22.27 -12.59
C LEU A 249 -13.75 -21.12 -12.15
N LEU A 250 -14.30 -19.96 -11.76
CA LEU A 250 -13.50 -18.87 -11.17
C LEU A 250 -12.86 -19.26 -9.85
N LEU A 251 -13.47 -20.12 -9.05
CA LEU A 251 -12.94 -20.58 -7.75
C LEU A 251 -11.60 -21.32 -7.89
N LYS A 252 -11.37 -21.96 -9.02
CA LYS A 252 -10.12 -22.69 -9.32
C LYS A 252 -9.10 -21.82 -10.06
N TRP A 253 -9.45 -20.58 -10.38
CA TRP A 253 -8.55 -19.74 -11.16
C TRP A 253 -7.50 -19.12 -10.27
N ARG A 254 -6.25 -19.48 -10.50
CA ARG A 254 -5.08 -18.83 -9.95
C ARG A 254 -4.19 -18.43 -11.11
N LYS A 255 -3.89 -17.13 -11.23
CA LYS A 255 -2.95 -16.69 -12.26
C LYS A 255 -1.60 -17.33 -11.91
N ARG A 256 -1.16 -18.31 -12.71
CA ARG A 256 0.19 -18.87 -12.59
C ARG A 256 1.17 -17.73 -12.86
N THR A 257 1.88 -17.31 -11.85
CA THR A 257 3.06 -16.47 -12.00
C THR A 257 4.13 -17.29 -12.69
N ARG A 258 4.44 -16.97 -13.93
CA ARG A 258 5.70 -17.35 -14.58
C ARG A 258 6.67 -16.22 -14.37
#